data_9121fc73d6506b3dddcbf13184432103
#
_entry.id   9121fc73d6506b3dddcbf13184432103
#
_cell.length_a   1.000
_cell.length_b   1.000
_cell.length_c   1.000
_cell.angle_alpha   90.00
_cell.angle_beta   90.00
_cell.angle_gamma   90.00
#
_symmetry.space_group_name_H-M   'P 1'
#
loop_
_entity.id
_entity.type
_entity.pdbx_description
1 polymer ?
#
loop_
_entity_poly.entity_id
_entity_poly.type
_entity_poly.pdbx_seq_one_letter_code
_entity_poly.pdbx_strand_id
1 'polypeptide(L)'
;MEENRAENQTPQRQHTQHPTHQAHKKKKSGTAKRVIGTILAIGLTTCLMFFAIFMVYVHTSLDLNVDISAYTLKQSSTVYYQDKTSGEWVELTKLHGEENRTLVSIDDIPKHVQEALISIEDERFYSHHGVDWKSTAKAILGKLTGTSTRGGSTITQQVIKNTTGDNEVTIKRKVAEIFRALRLEKNYSKEEILETYFNKVYFGNGCYGIEAAAEGYFGKTVGELSIAEAASICLLYTSPSPRD
;
A
#
# COMPACT_ATOMS: atom_id res chain seq x y z
N MET A 1 111.35 45.66 30.15
CA MET A 1 111.14 45.76 28.71
C MET A 1 110.93 44.39 28.20
N GLU A 2 109.88 44.20 27.69
CA GLU A 2 109.40 43.25 26.72
C GLU A 2 108.00 42.70 27.04
N GLU A 3 107.24 42.98 26.15
CA GLU A 3 105.77 42.85 26.08
C GLU A 3 105.46 41.45 25.63
N ASN A 4 104.61 40.77 26.39
CA ASN A 4 104.15 39.43 25.99
C ASN A 4 102.68 39.46 25.63
N ARG A 5 102.46 39.33 24.33
CA ARG A 5 101.24 39.33 23.65
C ARG A 5 100.63 37.92 23.79
N ALA A 6 99.62 37.76 24.63
CA ALA A 6 98.88 36.50 24.73
C ALA A 6 97.78 36.47 23.66
N GLU A 7 97.88 35.46 22.82
CA GLU A 7 96.96 35.16 21.67
C GLU A 7 95.74 34.43 22.22
N ASN A 8 94.56 35.00 21.94
CA ASN A 8 93.29 34.56 22.40
C ASN A 8 92.73 33.48 21.47
N GLN A 9 92.79 32.21 21.86
CA GLN A 9 92.14 31.09 21.14
C GLN A 9 90.75 30.88 21.63
N THR A 10 89.77 31.17 20.73
CA THR A 10 88.35 30.92 20.92
C THR A 10 88.04 29.43 20.67
N PRO A 11 87.37 28.70 21.57
CA PRO A 11 87.02 27.31 21.30
C PRO A 11 85.90 27.19 20.27
N GLN A 12 86.13 26.41 19.26
CA GLN A 12 85.12 25.99 18.27
C GLN A 12 84.03 25.15 18.95
N ARG A 13 82.79 25.63 18.90
CA ARG A 13 81.60 24.84 19.27
C ARG A 13 81.41 23.74 18.20
N GLN A 14 81.50 22.49 18.60
CA GLN A 14 81.08 21.33 17.84
C GLN A 14 79.55 21.32 17.80
N HIS A 15 79.01 21.45 16.58
CA HIS A 15 77.60 21.23 16.28
C HIS A 15 77.30 19.74 16.39
N THR A 16 76.71 19.30 17.53
CA THR A 16 76.05 18.00 17.64
C THR A 16 74.76 18.00 16.81
N GLN A 17 74.82 17.31 15.69
CA GLN A 17 73.61 17.03 14.91
C GLN A 17 72.71 16.06 15.66
N HIS A 18 71.56 16.54 16.15
CA HIS A 18 70.49 15.71 16.63
C HIS A 18 69.89 14.91 15.46
N PRO A 19 69.73 13.59 15.57
CA PRO A 19 68.99 12.82 14.56
C PRO A 19 67.54 13.21 14.60
N THR A 20 67.03 13.84 13.57
CA THR A 20 65.59 14.08 13.36
C THR A 20 64.89 12.73 13.20
N HIS A 21 64.17 12.28 14.27
CA HIS A 21 63.24 11.20 14.17
C HIS A 21 62.13 11.58 13.17
N GLN A 22 62.25 11.14 11.91
CA GLN A 22 61.13 11.13 10.97
C GLN A 22 60.08 10.14 11.50
N ALA A 23 59.00 10.67 12.09
CA ALA A 23 57.83 9.92 12.46
C ALA A 23 57.19 9.38 11.17
N HIS A 24 57.40 8.10 10.88
CA HIS A 24 56.62 7.39 9.83
C HIS A 24 55.15 7.46 10.17
N LYS A 25 54.41 8.38 9.54
CA LYS A 25 52.94 8.37 9.53
C LYS A 25 52.49 7.08 8.85
N LYS A 26 52.18 6.05 9.66
CA LYS A 26 51.54 4.82 9.24
C LYS A 26 50.25 5.17 8.48
N LYS A 27 50.18 4.92 7.18
CA LYS A 27 48.97 4.94 6.36
C LYS A 27 47.96 3.88 6.84
N LYS A 28 47.21 4.17 7.91
CA LYS A 28 46.13 3.30 8.42
C LYS A 28 44.80 3.39 7.63
N SER A 29 44.71 4.21 6.59
CA SER A 29 43.47 4.50 5.89
C SER A 29 43.01 3.41 4.89
N GLY A 30 43.90 2.58 4.38
CA GLY A 30 43.53 1.58 3.37
C GLY A 30 42.85 0.31 3.94
N THR A 31 43.29 -0.11 5.12
CA THR A 31 42.80 -1.35 5.74
C THR A 31 41.37 -1.19 6.27
N ALA A 32 41.06 -0.06 6.92
CA ALA A 32 39.72 0.23 7.42
C ALA A 32 38.67 0.30 6.29
N LYS A 33 39.01 0.97 5.18
CA LYS A 33 38.11 1.01 4.00
C LYS A 33 37.87 -0.37 3.38
N ARG A 34 38.90 -1.23 3.34
CA ARG A 34 38.75 -2.62 2.84
C ARG A 34 37.88 -3.45 3.77
N VAL A 35 38.05 -3.35 5.09
CA VAL A 35 37.23 -4.07 6.08
C VAL A 35 35.78 -3.61 6.02
N ILE A 36 35.51 -2.31 5.94
CA ILE A 36 34.16 -1.79 5.77
C ILE A 36 33.56 -2.28 4.45
N GLY A 37 34.32 -2.24 3.36
CA GLY A 37 33.88 -2.74 2.06
C GLY A 37 33.52 -4.23 2.06
N THR A 38 34.32 -5.08 2.75
CA THR A 38 34.00 -6.51 2.88
C THR A 38 32.76 -6.76 3.75
N ILE A 39 32.58 -6.03 4.84
CA ILE A 39 31.39 -6.13 5.69
C ILE A 39 30.14 -5.73 4.89
N LEU A 40 30.18 -4.63 4.14
CA LEU A 40 29.10 -4.20 3.27
C LEU A 40 28.79 -5.22 2.15
N ALA A 41 29.82 -5.81 1.55
CA ALA A 41 29.65 -6.83 0.53
C ALA A 41 29.00 -8.10 1.10
N ILE A 42 29.45 -8.58 2.25
CA ILE A 42 28.84 -9.72 2.95
C ILE A 42 27.39 -9.40 3.33
N GLY A 43 27.12 -8.20 3.87
CA GLY A 43 25.76 -7.75 4.19
C GLY A 43 24.86 -7.72 2.97
N LEU A 44 25.36 -7.21 1.84
CA LEU A 44 24.60 -7.17 0.60
C LEU A 44 24.31 -8.57 0.04
N THR A 45 25.32 -9.46 0.02
CA THR A 45 25.14 -10.84 -0.49
C THR A 45 24.17 -11.65 0.38
N THR A 46 24.25 -11.52 1.69
CA THR A 46 23.29 -12.18 2.60
C THR A 46 21.88 -11.63 2.41
N CYS A 47 21.70 -10.31 2.27
CA CYS A 47 20.42 -9.69 1.99
C CYS A 47 19.82 -10.18 0.65
N LEU A 48 20.62 -10.26 -0.41
CA LEU A 48 20.19 -10.79 -1.71
C LEU A 48 19.80 -12.28 -1.63
N MET A 49 20.52 -13.07 -0.86
CA MET A 49 20.18 -14.47 -0.63
C MET A 49 18.83 -14.62 0.08
N PHE A 50 18.60 -13.87 1.16
CA PHE A 50 17.31 -13.88 1.87
C PHE A 50 16.19 -13.38 0.98
N PHE A 51 16.44 -12.36 0.17
CA PHE A 51 15.45 -11.87 -0.81
C PHE A 51 15.11 -12.91 -1.85
N ALA A 52 16.10 -13.65 -2.38
CA ALA A 52 15.86 -14.73 -3.34
C ALA A 52 15.03 -15.87 -2.72
N ILE A 53 15.37 -16.30 -1.49
CA ILE A 53 14.59 -17.32 -0.75
C ILE A 53 13.15 -16.83 -0.52
N PHE A 54 12.99 -15.58 -0.12
CA PHE A 54 11.67 -14.97 0.06
C PHE A 54 10.86 -14.96 -1.23
N MET A 55 11.48 -14.60 -2.37
CA MET A 55 10.79 -14.61 -3.67
C MET A 55 10.40 -16.03 -4.10
N VAL A 56 11.24 -17.03 -3.87
CA VAL A 56 10.88 -18.43 -4.11
C VAL A 56 9.70 -18.82 -3.22
N TYR A 57 9.73 -18.50 -1.93
CA TYR A 57 8.62 -18.75 -1.02
C TYR A 57 7.30 -18.12 -1.51
N VAL A 58 7.33 -16.85 -1.92
CA VAL A 58 6.15 -16.15 -2.46
C VAL A 58 5.59 -16.89 -3.68
N HIS A 59 6.47 -17.29 -4.61
CA HIS A 59 6.03 -17.98 -5.83
C HIS A 59 5.52 -19.40 -5.62
N THR A 60 6.05 -20.11 -4.63
CA THR A 60 5.71 -21.54 -4.41
C THR A 60 4.62 -21.75 -3.36
N SER A 61 4.53 -20.86 -2.36
CA SER A 61 3.67 -21.07 -1.19
C SER A 61 2.43 -20.16 -1.14
N LEU A 62 2.37 -19.17 -2.02
CA LEU A 62 1.21 -18.27 -2.09
C LEU A 62 0.47 -18.48 -3.41
N ASP A 63 -0.83 -18.76 -3.31
CA ASP A 63 -1.70 -18.67 -4.49
C ASP A 63 -1.91 -17.17 -4.81
N LEU A 64 -1.31 -16.74 -5.90
CA LEU A 64 -1.36 -15.34 -6.37
C LEU A 64 -2.41 -15.13 -7.46
N ASN A 65 -3.15 -16.18 -7.85
CA ASN A 65 -4.17 -16.06 -8.86
C ASN A 65 -5.42 -15.46 -8.24
N VAL A 66 -5.83 -14.32 -8.75
CA VAL A 66 -7.11 -13.69 -8.44
C VAL A 66 -7.74 -13.31 -9.76
N ASP A 67 -8.86 -13.93 -10.05
CA ASP A 67 -9.69 -13.61 -11.19
C ASP A 67 -10.94 -12.91 -10.68
N ILE A 68 -11.06 -11.62 -10.96
CA ILE A 68 -12.23 -10.83 -10.52
C ILE A 68 -13.43 -11.03 -11.47
N SER A 69 -13.21 -11.54 -12.67
CA SER A 69 -14.28 -11.83 -13.65
C SER A 69 -14.99 -13.15 -13.35
N ALA A 70 -14.29 -14.12 -12.76
CA ALA A 70 -14.83 -15.45 -12.44
C ALA A 70 -15.74 -15.45 -11.20
N TYR A 71 -15.76 -14.38 -10.41
CA TYR A 71 -16.64 -14.28 -9.25
C TYR A 71 -18.06 -14.00 -9.67
N THR A 72 -18.85 -15.06 -9.76
CA THR A 72 -20.32 -14.97 -9.87
C THR A 72 -20.84 -14.32 -8.58
N LEU A 73 -21.03 -13.01 -8.64
CA LEU A 73 -21.68 -12.30 -7.55
C LEU A 73 -23.12 -12.79 -7.43
N LYS A 74 -23.54 -13.18 -6.23
CA LYS A 74 -24.92 -13.53 -5.96
C LYS A 74 -25.77 -12.27 -6.12
N GLN A 75 -26.54 -12.21 -7.17
CA GLN A 75 -27.45 -11.08 -7.44
C GLN A 75 -28.81 -11.35 -6.78
N SER A 76 -29.50 -10.28 -6.42
CA SER A 76 -30.91 -10.33 -6.06
C SER A 76 -31.72 -10.69 -7.30
N SER A 77 -32.75 -11.53 -7.13
CA SER A 77 -33.69 -11.87 -8.21
C SER A 77 -34.88 -10.94 -8.13
N THR A 78 -35.24 -10.27 -9.23
CA THR A 78 -36.40 -9.40 -9.29
C THR A 78 -37.58 -10.17 -9.88
N VAL A 79 -38.70 -10.14 -9.19
CA VAL A 79 -39.96 -10.72 -9.67
C VAL A 79 -40.80 -9.61 -10.29
N TYR A 80 -41.20 -9.82 -11.52
CA TYR A 80 -42.08 -8.90 -12.24
C TYR A 80 -43.46 -9.53 -12.45
N TYR A 81 -44.49 -8.71 -12.53
CA TYR A 81 -45.79 -9.10 -13.01
C TYR A 81 -46.20 -8.20 -14.17
N GLN A 82 -47.04 -8.72 -15.04
CA GLN A 82 -47.57 -7.91 -16.14
C GLN A 82 -48.89 -7.27 -15.70
N ASP A 83 -48.91 -5.94 -15.66
CA ASP A 83 -50.18 -5.21 -15.37
C ASP A 83 -51.22 -5.46 -16.46
N LYS A 84 -52.36 -5.93 -16.05
CA LYS A 84 -53.43 -6.30 -16.98
C LYS A 84 -54.07 -5.11 -17.69
N THR A 85 -53.87 -3.89 -17.15
CA THR A 85 -54.48 -2.67 -17.70
C THR A 85 -53.59 -1.99 -18.70
N SER A 86 -52.30 -1.85 -18.36
CA SER A 86 -51.29 -1.19 -19.23
C SER A 86 -50.56 -2.19 -20.13
N GLY A 87 -50.54 -3.48 -19.80
CA GLY A 87 -49.72 -4.49 -20.45
C GLY A 87 -48.21 -4.41 -20.11
N GLU A 88 -47.81 -3.49 -19.28
CA GLU A 88 -46.42 -3.28 -18.88
C GLU A 88 -45.96 -4.25 -17.80
N TRP A 89 -44.66 -4.56 -17.81
CA TRP A 89 -44.03 -5.33 -16.75
C TRP A 89 -43.70 -4.41 -15.57
N VAL A 90 -44.27 -4.70 -14.40
CA VAL A 90 -44.09 -3.93 -13.17
C VAL A 90 -43.32 -4.78 -12.18
N GLU A 91 -42.33 -4.21 -11.52
CA GLU A 91 -41.59 -4.88 -10.45
C GLU A 91 -42.54 -5.16 -9.28
N LEU A 92 -42.62 -6.43 -8.88
CA LEU A 92 -43.43 -6.87 -7.75
C LEU A 92 -42.59 -6.84 -6.47
N THR A 93 -41.41 -7.44 -6.49
CA THR A 93 -40.50 -7.51 -5.36
C THR A 93 -39.12 -7.98 -5.79
N LYS A 94 -38.10 -7.59 -5.02
CA LYS A 94 -36.75 -8.15 -5.12
C LYS A 94 -36.61 -9.29 -4.11
N LEU A 95 -36.25 -10.48 -4.58
CA LEU A 95 -35.89 -11.61 -3.75
C LEU A 95 -34.37 -11.61 -3.58
N HIS A 96 -33.92 -11.34 -2.38
CA HIS A 96 -32.51 -11.46 -2.01
C HIS A 96 -32.37 -12.43 -0.84
N GLY A 97 -31.22 -13.14 -0.78
CA GLY A 97 -30.87 -13.96 0.37
C GLY A 97 -30.35 -13.09 1.51
N GLU A 98 -29.23 -13.48 2.08
CA GLU A 98 -28.54 -12.68 3.10
C GLU A 98 -27.87 -11.40 2.52
N GLU A 99 -27.63 -11.38 1.19
CA GLU A 99 -27.02 -10.28 0.47
C GLU A 99 -28.02 -9.60 -0.48
N ASN A 100 -28.30 -8.32 -0.24
CA ASN A 100 -28.98 -7.48 -1.23
C ASN A 100 -27.92 -6.87 -2.15
N ARG A 101 -27.91 -7.28 -3.43
CA ARG A 101 -26.90 -6.85 -4.39
C ARG A 101 -27.53 -6.61 -5.77
N THR A 102 -27.33 -5.40 -6.25
CA THR A 102 -27.62 -4.98 -7.63
C THR A 102 -26.31 -4.54 -8.26
N LEU A 103 -25.92 -5.17 -9.38
CA LEU A 103 -24.68 -4.81 -10.08
C LEU A 103 -24.90 -3.58 -10.95
N VAL A 104 -23.89 -2.73 -10.99
CA VAL A 104 -23.86 -1.51 -11.79
C VAL A 104 -22.53 -1.40 -12.55
N SER A 105 -22.59 -0.95 -13.80
CA SER A 105 -21.37 -0.66 -14.58
C SER A 105 -20.70 0.60 -14.08
N ILE A 106 -19.38 0.67 -14.21
CA ILE A 106 -18.61 1.87 -13.85
C ILE A 106 -19.06 3.10 -14.65
N ASP A 107 -19.55 2.90 -15.87
CA ASP A 107 -20.04 3.97 -16.73
C ASP A 107 -21.35 4.58 -16.21
N ASP A 108 -22.15 3.82 -15.47
CA ASP A 108 -23.40 4.25 -14.85
C ASP A 108 -23.18 4.94 -13.49
N ILE A 109 -21.98 4.81 -12.91
CA ILE A 109 -21.63 5.46 -11.64
C ILE A 109 -21.13 6.88 -11.91
N PRO A 110 -21.82 7.93 -11.43
CA PRO A 110 -21.39 9.30 -11.65
C PRO A 110 -19.99 9.58 -11.16
N LYS A 111 -19.24 10.44 -11.86
CA LYS A 111 -17.85 10.77 -11.52
C LYS A 111 -17.69 11.28 -10.08
N HIS A 112 -18.61 12.09 -9.59
CA HIS A 112 -18.55 12.60 -8.22
C HIS A 112 -18.69 11.49 -7.15
N VAL A 113 -19.41 10.39 -7.45
CA VAL A 113 -19.50 9.21 -6.57
C VAL A 113 -18.17 8.47 -6.56
N GLN A 114 -17.58 8.27 -7.75
CA GLN A 114 -16.26 7.64 -7.88
C GLN A 114 -15.19 8.43 -7.12
N GLU A 115 -15.15 9.75 -7.32
CA GLU A 115 -14.20 10.67 -6.69
C GLU A 115 -14.37 10.75 -5.16
N ALA A 116 -15.61 10.73 -4.66
CA ALA A 116 -15.88 10.70 -3.23
C ALA A 116 -15.25 9.47 -2.57
N LEU A 117 -15.45 8.29 -3.14
CA LEU A 117 -14.87 7.04 -2.64
C LEU A 117 -13.34 7.06 -2.70
N ILE A 118 -12.78 7.40 -3.87
CA ILE A 118 -11.33 7.44 -4.09
C ILE A 118 -10.65 8.41 -3.12
N SER A 119 -11.24 9.58 -2.88
CA SER A 119 -10.68 10.59 -1.96
C SER A 119 -10.59 10.10 -0.51
N ILE A 120 -11.50 9.25 -0.10
CA ILE A 120 -11.56 8.72 1.27
C ILE A 120 -10.65 7.50 1.42
N GLU A 121 -10.76 6.55 0.50
CA GLU A 121 -10.13 5.23 0.61
C GLU A 121 -8.70 5.21 0.05
N ASP A 122 -8.47 5.87 -1.09
CA ASP A 122 -7.21 5.77 -1.83
C ASP A 122 -6.98 6.98 -2.75
N GLU A 123 -6.72 8.13 -2.16
CA GLU A 123 -6.54 9.42 -2.87
C GLU A 123 -5.61 9.34 -4.09
N ARG A 124 -4.67 8.38 -4.09
CA ARG A 124 -3.70 8.20 -5.16
C ARG A 124 -3.97 6.96 -6.03
N PHE A 125 -5.19 6.47 -6.05
CA PHE A 125 -5.59 5.26 -6.76
C PHE A 125 -5.06 5.20 -8.20
N TYR A 126 -5.19 6.27 -8.97
CA TYR A 126 -4.71 6.33 -10.36
C TYR A 126 -3.19 6.52 -10.51
N SER A 127 -2.46 6.79 -9.43
CA SER A 127 -1.01 7.07 -9.50
C SER A 127 -0.13 5.91 -9.05
N HIS A 128 -0.67 4.88 -8.43
CA HIS A 128 0.10 3.69 -8.03
C HIS A 128 -0.32 2.44 -8.82
N HIS A 129 0.44 1.36 -8.67
CA HIS A 129 0.19 0.07 -9.32
C HIS A 129 -0.10 -1.02 -8.27
N GLY A 130 -1.31 -1.01 -7.72
CA GLY A 130 -1.81 -1.99 -6.75
C GLY A 130 -1.48 -1.67 -5.30
N VAL A 131 -0.33 -1.06 -5.02
CA VAL A 131 0.11 -0.71 -3.67
C VAL A 131 0.63 0.72 -3.62
N ASP A 132 0.09 1.50 -2.71
CA ASP A 132 0.62 2.81 -2.39
C ASP A 132 1.68 2.72 -1.29
N TRP A 133 2.94 2.59 -1.70
CA TRP A 133 4.08 2.45 -0.77
C TRP A 133 4.24 3.63 0.18
N LYS A 134 3.89 4.85 -0.24
CA LYS A 134 3.98 6.05 0.60
C LYS A 134 2.93 6.02 1.71
N SER A 135 1.66 5.72 1.37
CA SER A 135 0.58 5.57 2.35
C SER A 135 0.83 4.38 3.27
N THR A 136 1.29 3.25 2.73
CA THR A 136 1.64 2.06 3.52
C THR A 136 2.74 2.37 4.54
N ALA A 137 3.84 3.01 4.11
CA ALA A 137 4.93 3.40 5.02
C ALA A 137 4.46 4.39 6.09
N LYS A 138 3.64 5.40 5.71
CA LYS A 138 3.06 6.36 6.64
C LYS A 138 2.14 5.69 7.67
N ALA A 139 1.31 4.74 7.24
CA ALA A 139 0.42 4.00 8.13
C ALA A 139 1.19 3.11 9.12
N ILE A 140 2.26 2.43 8.68
CA ILE A 140 3.12 1.63 9.55
C ILE A 140 3.80 2.53 10.59
N LEU A 141 4.40 3.64 10.15
CA LEU A 141 5.06 4.59 11.05
C LEU A 141 4.06 5.19 12.05
N GLY A 142 2.86 5.57 11.58
CA GLY A 142 1.80 6.12 12.42
C GLY A 142 1.33 5.12 13.49
N LYS A 143 1.22 3.84 13.15
CA LYS A 143 0.92 2.78 14.14
C LYS A 143 2.03 2.60 15.17
N LEU A 144 3.29 2.65 14.75
CA LEU A 144 4.44 2.52 15.65
C LEU A 144 4.56 3.72 16.60
N THR A 145 4.21 4.91 16.16
CA THR A 145 4.27 6.15 16.95
C THR A 145 2.97 6.49 17.67
N GLY A 146 1.90 5.72 17.44
CA GLY A 146 0.57 6.01 18.02
C GLY A 146 -0.12 7.26 17.44
N THR A 147 0.37 7.80 16.32
CA THR A 147 -0.09 9.10 15.77
C THR A 147 -1.14 8.98 14.68
N SER A 148 -1.40 7.79 14.15
CA SER A 148 -2.36 7.60 13.05
C SER A 148 -3.19 6.34 13.21
N THR A 149 -4.50 6.50 13.04
CA THR A 149 -5.50 5.42 12.95
C THR A 149 -5.88 5.11 11.50
N ARG A 150 -5.42 5.91 10.52
CA ARG A 150 -5.79 5.76 9.12
C ARG A 150 -5.16 4.50 8.51
N GLY A 151 -5.96 3.72 7.78
CA GLY A 151 -5.49 2.56 7.02
C GLY A 151 -4.54 2.95 5.89
N GLY A 152 -3.63 2.06 5.53
CA GLY A 152 -2.70 2.24 4.40
C GLY A 152 -2.95 1.25 3.26
N SER A 153 -4.11 0.59 3.25
CA SER A 153 -4.48 -0.35 2.18
C SER A 153 -5.15 0.40 1.02
N THR A 154 -4.79 0.04 -0.21
CA THR A 154 -5.36 0.61 -1.43
C THR A 154 -6.72 -0.02 -1.75
N ILE A 155 -7.51 0.61 -2.64
CA ILE A 155 -8.73 0.05 -3.21
C ILE A 155 -8.45 -1.35 -3.79
N THR A 156 -7.37 -1.49 -4.56
CA THR A 156 -6.96 -2.78 -5.15
C THR A 156 -6.73 -3.86 -4.10
N GLN A 157 -6.06 -3.53 -2.98
CA GLN A 157 -5.86 -4.44 -1.87
C GLN A 157 -7.19 -4.81 -1.17
N GLN A 158 -8.12 -3.87 -1.07
CA GLN A 158 -9.44 -4.13 -0.51
C GLN A 158 -10.28 -5.03 -1.43
N VAL A 159 -10.19 -4.87 -2.76
CA VAL A 159 -10.81 -5.80 -3.73
C VAL A 159 -10.29 -7.22 -3.50
N ILE A 160 -8.97 -7.39 -3.35
CA ILE A 160 -8.38 -8.70 -3.05
C ILE A 160 -8.96 -9.29 -1.76
N LYS A 161 -8.96 -8.51 -0.67
CA LYS A 161 -9.50 -8.95 0.61
C LYS A 161 -10.97 -9.38 0.51
N ASN A 162 -11.79 -8.55 -0.12
CA ASN A 162 -13.23 -8.79 -0.27
C ASN A 162 -13.52 -9.95 -1.24
N THR A 163 -12.60 -10.25 -2.16
CA THR A 163 -12.72 -11.34 -3.13
C THR A 163 -12.30 -12.67 -2.54
N THR A 164 -11.21 -12.71 -1.77
CA THR A 164 -10.69 -13.95 -1.20
C THR A 164 -11.39 -14.36 0.09
N GLY A 165 -12.11 -13.45 0.75
CA GLY A 165 -12.74 -13.70 2.04
C GLY A 165 -11.75 -13.97 3.18
N ASP A 166 -10.45 -13.79 2.93
CA ASP A 166 -9.40 -14.05 3.89
C ASP A 166 -9.28 -12.88 4.88
N ASN A 167 -9.88 -13.06 6.04
CA ASN A 167 -9.91 -12.06 7.11
C ASN A 167 -8.87 -12.31 8.21
N GLU A 168 -7.98 -13.29 8.04
CA GLU A 168 -6.93 -13.55 9.03
C GLU A 168 -6.01 -12.34 9.20
N VAL A 169 -5.67 -12.01 10.45
CA VAL A 169 -4.75 -10.91 10.76
C VAL A 169 -3.33 -11.45 10.84
N THR A 170 -2.77 -11.89 9.71
CA THR A 170 -1.42 -12.45 9.63
C THR A 170 -0.53 -11.68 8.66
N ILE A 171 0.79 -11.67 8.94
CA ILE A 171 1.78 -11.08 8.02
C ILE A 171 1.76 -11.83 6.68
N LYS A 172 1.62 -13.17 6.70
CA LYS A 172 1.53 -14.01 5.51
C LYS A 172 0.41 -13.55 4.59
N ARG A 173 -0.79 -13.37 5.15
CA ARG A 173 -1.95 -12.85 4.40
C ARG A 173 -1.66 -11.47 3.80
N LYS A 174 -1.08 -10.55 4.58
CA LYS A 174 -0.80 -9.19 4.08
C LYS A 174 0.25 -9.18 2.97
N VAL A 175 1.25 -10.06 3.05
CA VAL A 175 2.22 -10.27 1.96
C VAL A 175 1.51 -10.81 0.71
N ALA A 176 0.67 -11.83 0.85
CA ALA A 176 -0.09 -12.38 -0.28
C ALA A 176 -1.00 -11.32 -0.92
N GLU A 177 -1.71 -10.53 -0.11
CA GLU A 177 -2.55 -9.43 -0.56
C GLU A 177 -1.77 -8.40 -1.39
N ILE A 178 -0.56 -8.01 -0.95
CA ILE A 178 0.31 -7.10 -1.69
C ILE A 178 0.68 -7.67 -3.07
N PHE A 179 1.15 -8.92 -3.13
CA PHE A 179 1.55 -9.53 -4.40
C PHE A 179 0.36 -9.79 -5.33
N ARG A 180 -0.80 -10.17 -4.79
CA ARG A 180 -2.05 -10.28 -5.54
C ARG A 180 -2.49 -8.93 -6.11
N ALA A 181 -2.42 -7.85 -5.33
CA ALA A 181 -2.76 -6.50 -5.79
C ALA A 181 -1.85 -6.03 -6.93
N LEU A 182 -0.53 -6.24 -6.83
CA LEU A 182 0.42 -5.95 -7.90
C LEU A 182 0.13 -6.75 -9.17
N ARG A 183 -0.32 -8.01 -9.04
CA ARG A 183 -0.66 -8.87 -10.17
C ARG A 183 -2.01 -8.48 -10.76
N LEU A 184 -2.99 -8.12 -9.95
CA LEU A 184 -4.31 -7.70 -10.40
C LEU A 184 -4.20 -6.50 -11.35
N GLU A 185 -3.44 -5.47 -10.98
CA GLU A 185 -3.25 -4.28 -11.83
C GLU A 185 -2.37 -4.48 -13.07
N LYS A 186 -1.81 -5.66 -13.25
CA LYS A 186 -1.20 -6.05 -14.53
C LYS A 186 -2.23 -6.61 -15.52
N ASN A 187 -3.31 -7.18 -15.00
CA ASN A 187 -4.27 -7.93 -15.79
C ASN A 187 -5.60 -7.16 -16.02
N TYR A 188 -5.90 -6.21 -15.15
CA TYR A 188 -7.15 -5.46 -15.14
C TYR A 188 -6.88 -3.95 -15.09
N SER A 189 -7.70 -3.18 -15.75
CA SER A 189 -7.67 -1.71 -15.72
C SER A 189 -8.10 -1.15 -14.36
N LYS A 190 -7.83 0.11 -14.13
CA LYS A 190 -8.28 0.82 -12.92
C LYS A 190 -9.81 0.86 -12.84
N GLU A 191 -10.46 1.02 -13.98
CA GLU A 191 -11.91 1.08 -14.12
C GLU A 191 -12.54 -0.27 -13.74
N GLU A 192 -12.03 -1.39 -14.23
CA GLU A 192 -12.51 -2.74 -13.88
C GLU A 192 -12.32 -3.06 -12.40
N ILE A 193 -11.20 -2.63 -11.82
CA ILE A 193 -10.93 -2.80 -10.37
C ILE A 193 -11.89 -1.95 -9.55
N LEU A 194 -12.14 -0.71 -9.97
CA LEU A 194 -13.04 0.21 -9.29
C LEU A 194 -14.50 -0.25 -9.39
N GLU A 195 -14.94 -0.73 -10.56
CA GLU A 195 -16.25 -1.35 -10.75
C GLU A 195 -16.44 -2.55 -9.81
N THR A 196 -15.44 -3.44 -9.77
CA THR A 196 -15.46 -4.58 -8.87
C THR A 196 -15.56 -4.15 -7.41
N TYR A 197 -14.85 -3.09 -7.03
CA TYR A 197 -14.91 -2.52 -5.69
C TYR A 197 -16.32 -2.04 -5.36
N PHE A 198 -16.90 -1.17 -6.20
CA PHE A 198 -18.24 -0.63 -6.00
C PHE A 198 -19.32 -1.69 -5.92
N ASN A 199 -19.15 -2.79 -6.62
CA ASN A 199 -20.11 -3.89 -6.63
C ASN A 199 -19.92 -4.90 -5.48
N LYS A 200 -18.76 -4.89 -4.80
CA LYS A 200 -18.43 -5.88 -3.74
C LYS A 200 -18.52 -5.35 -2.33
N VAL A 201 -18.28 -4.07 -2.12
CA VAL A 201 -18.18 -3.47 -0.80
C VAL A 201 -19.50 -3.61 -0.04
N TYR A 202 -19.39 -3.96 1.23
CA TYR A 202 -20.53 -4.00 2.15
C TYR A 202 -20.71 -2.62 2.79
N PHE A 203 -21.81 -1.95 2.50
CA PHE A 203 -22.13 -0.62 3.01
C PHE A 203 -23.02 -0.64 4.27
N GLY A 204 -23.15 -1.78 4.91
CA GLY A 204 -24.03 -1.93 6.08
C GLY A 204 -25.48 -2.28 5.69
N ASN A 205 -26.30 -2.58 6.69
CA ASN A 205 -27.75 -2.86 6.55
C ASN A 205 -28.11 -3.90 5.46
N GLY A 206 -27.23 -4.91 5.25
CA GLY A 206 -27.44 -5.91 4.21
C GLY A 206 -27.10 -5.45 2.80
N CYS A 207 -26.69 -4.19 2.59
CA CYS A 207 -26.42 -3.62 1.27
C CYS A 207 -25.00 -3.96 0.81
N TYR A 208 -24.89 -4.78 -0.22
CA TYR A 208 -23.66 -5.13 -0.89
C TYR A 208 -23.61 -4.42 -2.27
N GLY A 209 -22.65 -3.56 -2.44
CA GLY A 209 -22.48 -2.70 -3.63
C GLY A 209 -23.19 -1.36 -3.49
N ILE A 210 -22.71 -0.41 -4.31
CA ILE A 210 -23.13 1.00 -4.25
C ILE A 210 -24.58 1.21 -4.67
N GLU A 211 -25.09 0.43 -5.64
CA GLU A 211 -26.46 0.53 -6.12
C GLU A 211 -27.45 0.09 -5.02
N ALA A 212 -27.17 -1.06 -4.38
CA ALA A 212 -28.00 -1.52 -3.25
C ALA A 212 -27.94 -0.55 -2.07
N ALA A 213 -26.81 0.13 -1.86
CA ALA A 213 -26.68 1.16 -0.82
C ALA A 213 -27.47 2.42 -1.17
N ALA A 214 -27.43 2.87 -2.42
CA ALA A 214 -28.20 4.02 -2.91
C ALA A 214 -29.70 3.79 -2.75
N GLU A 215 -30.19 2.63 -3.18
CA GLU A 215 -31.59 2.23 -2.99
C GLU A 215 -31.96 2.10 -1.50
N GLY A 216 -31.12 1.40 -0.72
CA GLY A 216 -31.43 1.09 0.66
C GLY A 216 -31.43 2.30 1.60
N TYR A 217 -30.54 3.28 1.38
CA TYR A 217 -30.43 4.46 2.22
C TYR A 217 -31.22 5.67 1.72
N PHE A 218 -31.37 5.83 0.41
CA PHE A 218 -31.95 7.03 -0.18
C PHE A 218 -33.14 6.76 -1.10
N GLY A 219 -33.43 5.48 -1.42
CA GLY A 219 -34.50 5.13 -2.36
C GLY A 219 -34.25 5.63 -3.78
N LYS A 220 -33.00 5.71 -4.19
CA LYS A 220 -32.53 6.24 -5.48
C LYS A 220 -31.57 5.25 -6.13
N THR A 221 -31.40 5.37 -7.45
CA THR A 221 -30.30 4.73 -8.16
C THR A 221 -28.99 5.46 -7.86
N VAL A 222 -27.86 4.80 -8.06
CA VAL A 222 -26.52 5.44 -7.90
C VAL A 222 -26.36 6.66 -8.81
N GLY A 223 -27.00 6.64 -10.00
CA GLY A 223 -26.99 7.74 -10.96
C GLY A 223 -27.64 9.02 -10.45
N GLU A 224 -28.56 8.91 -9.48
CA GLU A 224 -29.34 10.02 -8.94
C GLU A 224 -28.77 10.58 -7.63
N LEU A 225 -27.68 9.99 -7.11
CA LEU A 225 -27.06 10.45 -5.86
C LEU A 225 -26.46 11.84 -6.01
N SER A 226 -26.78 12.70 -5.08
CA SER A 226 -26.07 13.97 -4.90
C SER A 226 -24.68 13.75 -4.27
N ILE A 227 -23.79 14.72 -4.36
CA ILE A 227 -22.45 14.68 -3.77
C ILE A 227 -22.54 14.40 -2.26
N ALA A 228 -23.50 15.01 -1.56
CA ALA A 228 -23.66 14.81 -0.11
C ALA A 228 -24.12 13.39 0.24
N GLU A 229 -25.02 12.81 -0.55
CA GLU A 229 -25.50 11.43 -0.35
C GLU A 229 -24.36 10.44 -0.67
N ALA A 230 -23.62 10.63 -1.75
CA ALA A 230 -22.46 9.84 -2.09
C ALA A 230 -21.39 9.86 -0.99
N ALA A 231 -21.05 11.04 -0.48
CA ALA A 231 -20.11 11.18 0.63
C ALA A 231 -20.62 10.48 1.90
N SER A 232 -21.92 10.54 2.17
CA SER A 232 -22.53 9.87 3.33
C SER A 232 -22.41 8.36 3.24
N ILE A 233 -22.71 7.76 2.08
CA ILE A 233 -22.54 6.32 1.86
C ILE A 233 -21.07 5.90 2.04
N CYS A 234 -20.13 6.66 1.46
CA CYS A 234 -18.70 6.37 1.58
C CYS A 234 -18.22 6.45 3.05
N LEU A 235 -18.74 7.41 3.84
CA LEU A 235 -18.41 7.52 5.26
C LEU A 235 -18.98 6.37 6.11
N LEU A 236 -20.15 5.83 5.76
CA LEU A 236 -20.73 4.68 6.48
C LEU A 236 -19.82 3.45 6.39
N TYR A 237 -19.18 3.23 5.26
CA TYR A 237 -18.23 2.14 5.07
C TYR A 237 -16.93 2.32 5.86
N THR A 238 -16.41 3.56 5.93
CA THR A 238 -15.13 3.86 6.57
C THR A 238 -15.19 3.98 8.09
N SER A 239 -16.37 4.19 8.64
CA SER A 239 -16.55 4.28 10.09
C SER A 239 -16.52 2.87 10.70
N PRO A 240 -15.63 2.60 11.69
CA PRO A 240 -15.67 1.33 12.40
C PRO A 240 -17.06 1.17 13.02
N SER A 241 -17.70 0.04 12.70
CA SER A 241 -18.99 -0.30 13.32
C SER A 241 -18.80 -0.33 14.85
N PRO A 242 -19.74 0.24 15.65
CA PRO A 242 -19.67 0.12 17.10
C PRO A 242 -19.75 -1.32 17.63
N ARG A 243 -19.79 -2.31 16.73
CA ARG A 243 -19.91 -3.75 17.03
C ARG A 243 -18.68 -4.57 16.67
N ASP A 244 -17.57 -3.93 16.19
CA ASP A 244 -16.29 -4.60 15.92
C ASP A 244 -15.31 -4.43 17.07
#